data_212d13e7e30ca80913267f06828a7544
#
_entry.id   212d13e7e30ca80913267f06828a7544
#
_cell.length_a   1.000
_cell.length_b   1.000
_cell.length_c   1.000
_cell.angle_alpha   90.00
_cell.angle_beta   90.00
_cell.angle_gamma   90.00
#
_symmetry.space_group_name_H-M   'P 1'
#
loop_
_entity.id
_entity.type
_entity.pdbx_description
1 polymer ?
#
loop_
_entity_poly.entity_id
_entity_poly.type
_entity_poly.pdbx_seq_one_letter_code
_entity_poly.pdbx_strand_id
1 'polypeptide(L)'
;NRDDRFLIAAAQLAQQLGVYDRAINAADRTRSEHDYSLRYLAPYRDRIEPNARQRDLDTGWVYGLMRQESRFVTAARSGVGAQGLMQIMPATGQWVAGKLGMKGYNVGWLQDPDTNVMLGTTYMRMVLEGLDNHPVLAAAAYNAGPGRAKRWKDVKPLEGAIYAESIPFGETRDYVKKVMANSIVYTALLDGRAPSLKARLGTISASDGSTAGLGSPAPGAGL
;
A
#
# COMPACT_ATOMS: atom_id res chain seq x y z
N ASN A 1 -25.07 19.77 -0.36
CA ASN A 1 -25.45 18.38 -0.61
C ASN A 1 -25.44 18.14 -2.12
N ARG A 2 -24.40 17.45 -2.62
CA ARG A 2 -24.42 16.97 -4.01
C ARG A 2 -25.15 15.63 -4.03
N ASP A 3 -26.08 15.47 -4.98
CA ASP A 3 -26.77 14.22 -5.26
C ASP A 3 -25.74 13.11 -5.57
N ASP A 4 -25.91 11.92 -5.02
CA ASP A 4 -25.02 10.79 -5.25
C ASP A 4 -24.90 10.43 -6.72
N ARG A 5 -25.98 10.58 -7.52
CA ARG A 5 -25.95 10.39 -8.98
C ARG A 5 -24.98 11.35 -9.68
N PHE A 6 -24.93 12.62 -9.23
CA PHE A 6 -23.95 13.57 -9.75
C PHE A 6 -22.51 13.14 -9.40
N LEU A 7 -22.29 12.65 -8.18
CA LEU A 7 -20.98 12.15 -7.76
C LEU A 7 -20.55 10.91 -8.54
N ILE A 8 -21.49 9.99 -8.81
CA ILE A 8 -21.24 8.80 -9.62
C ILE A 8 -20.92 9.19 -11.07
N ALA A 9 -21.70 10.08 -11.68
CA ALA A 9 -21.44 10.57 -13.03
C ALA A 9 -20.08 11.28 -13.14
N ALA A 10 -19.72 12.09 -12.14
CA ALA A 10 -18.42 12.73 -12.07
C ALA A 10 -17.27 11.71 -11.93
N ALA A 11 -17.48 10.64 -11.14
CA ALA A 11 -16.52 9.56 -11.00
C ALA A 11 -16.32 8.78 -12.31
N GLN A 12 -17.41 8.47 -13.02
CA GLN A 12 -17.37 7.81 -14.31
C GLN A 12 -16.63 8.65 -15.36
N LEU A 13 -16.92 9.94 -15.44
CA LEU A 13 -16.21 10.85 -16.35
C LEU A 13 -14.71 10.91 -16.02
N ALA A 14 -14.37 11.06 -14.74
CA ALA A 14 -12.97 11.10 -14.31
C ALA A 14 -12.24 9.78 -14.63
N GLN A 15 -12.90 8.64 -14.47
CA GLN A 15 -12.36 7.32 -14.85
C GLN A 15 -12.10 7.26 -16.36
N GLN A 16 -13.06 7.68 -17.20
CA GLN A 16 -12.90 7.69 -18.66
C GLN A 16 -11.74 8.58 -19.12
N LEU A 17 -11.49 9.67 -18.39
CA LEU A 17 -10.37 10.58 -18.65
C LEU A 17 -9.03 10.12 -18.03
N GLY A 18 -9.01 8.97 -17.35
CA GLY A 18 -7.80 8.45 -16.69
C GLY A 18 -7.38 9.20 -15.42
N VAL A 19 -8.28 10.03 -14.86
CA VAL A 19 -8.02 10.82 -13.64
C VAL A 19 -8.53 10.05 -12.42
N TYR A 20 -7.83 8.97 -12.08
CA TYR A 20 -8.31 7.95 -11.14
C TYR A 20 -8.50 8.46 -9.71
N ASP A 21 -7.63 9.34 -9.22
CA ASP A 21 -7.77 9.95 -7.88
C ASP A 21 -9.09 10.75 -7.77
N ARG A 22 -9.46 11.48 -8.82
CA ARG A 22 -10.71 12.25 -8.85
C ARG A 22 -11.94 11.34 -8.94
N ALA A 23 -11.84 10.26 -9.71
CA ALA A 23 -12.88 9.25 -9.79
C ALA A 23 -13.14 8.61 -8.41
N ILE A 24 -12.10 8.14 -7.75
CA ILE A 24 -12.17 7.55 -6.42
C ILE A 24 -12.71 8.58 -5.41
N ASN A 25 -12.19 9.81 -5.41
CA ASN A 25 -12.63 10.86 -4.50
C ASN A 25 -14.11 11.21 -4.67
N ALA A 26 -14.62 11.24 -5.89
CA ALA A 26 -16.04 11.48 -6.14
C ALA A 26 -16.88 10.30 -5.64
N ALA A 27 -16.49 9.06 -5.96
CA ALA A 27 -17.19 7.85 -5.54
C ALA A 27 -17.18 7.68 -4.01
N ASP A 28 -16.07 7.98 -3.32
CA ASP A 28 -15.96 7.90 -1.85
C ASP A 28 -16.92 8.85 -1.12
N ARG A 29 -17.41 9.89 -1.78
CA ARG A 29 -18.29 10.90 -1.18
C ARG A 29 -19.77 10.55 -1.27
N THR A 30 -20.15 9.51 -1.99
CA THR A 30 -21.55 9.04 -2.06
C THR A 30 -21.99 8.49 -0.70
N ARG A 31 -23.27 8.69 -0.34
CA ARG A 31 -23.82 8.37 0.98
C ARG A 31 -24.84 7.25 0.98
N SER A 32 -25.66 7.18 -0.03
CA SER A 32 -26.77 6.23 -0.18
C SER A 32 -26.61 5.30 -1.38
N GLU A 33 -26.12 5.83 -2.49
CA GLU A 33 -25.85 5.04 -3.69
C GLU A 33 -24.34 4.82 -3.82
N HIS A 34 -23.89 3.56 -3.69
CA HIS A 34 -22.48 3.24 -3.71
C HIS A 34 -22.12 2.41 -4.93
N ASP A 35 -21.19 2.91 -5.73
CA ASP A 35 -20.55 2.12 -6.79
C ASP A 35 -19.15 1.70 -6.33
N TYR A 36 -19.01 0.44 -5.93
CA TYR A 36 -17.74 -0.11 -5.47
C TYR A 36 -16.73 -0.24 -6.60
N SER A 37 -17.15 -0.41 -7.86
CA SER A 37 -16.24 -0.47 -9.00
C SER A 37 -15.54 0.86 -9.24
N LEU A 38 -16.20 1.98 -8.93
CA LEU A 38 -15.62 3.33 -9.00
C LEU A 38 -14.80 3.68 -7.75
N ARG A 39 -15.21 3.20 -6.56
CA ARG A 39 -14.44 3.41 -5.32
C ARG A 39 -13.13 2.62 -5.31
N TYR A 40 -13.12 1.45 -5.93
CA TYR A 40 -12.00 0.53 -5.95
C TYR A 40 -11.55 0.24 -7.37
N LEU A 41 -11.24 1.31 -8.11
CA LEU A 41 -10.67 1.20 -9.45
C LEU A 41 -9.38 0.38 -9.42
N ALA A 42 -9.22 -0.50 -10.41
CA ALA A 42 -8.03 -1.32 -10.59
C ALA A 42 -7.35 -1.02 -11.94
N PRO A 43 -6.78 0.18 -12.12
CA PRO A 43 -6.03 0.51 -13.33
C PRO A 43 -4.67 -0.18 -13.37
N TYR A 44 -3.99 -0.13 -14.52
CA TYR A 44 -2.61 -0.66 -14.71
C TYR A 44 -2.48 -2.16 -14.38
N ARG A 45 -3.51 -2.97 -14.66
CA ARG A 45 -3.50 -4.42 -14.37
C ARG A 45 -2.36 -5.15 -15.06
N ASP A 46 -2.07 -4.75 -16.30
CA ASP A 46 -0.97 -5.25 -17.13
C ASP A 46 0.42 -5.08 -16.48
N ARG A 47 0.56 -4.10 -15.57
CA ARG A 47 1.79 -3.83 -14.83
C ARG A 47 1.77 -4.42 -13.42
N ILE A 48 0.66 -4.24 -12.71
CA ILE A 48 0.57 -4.59 -11.28
C ILE A 48 0.49 -6.11 -11.09
N GLU A 49 -0.38 -6.81 -11.82
CA GLU A 49 -0.58 -8.25 -11.63
C GLU A 49 0.67 -9.10 -11.92
N PRO A 50 1.43 -8.88 -13.01
CA PRO A 50 2.67 -9.62 -13.23
C PRO A 50 3.71 -9.37 -12.14
N ASN A 51 3.86 -8.11 -11.69
CA ASN A 51 4.79 -7.74 -10.63
C ASN A 51 4.42 -8.36 -9.27
N ALA A 52 3.12 -8.40 -8.93
CA ALA A 52 2.63 -9.04 -7.72
C ALA A 52 2.89 -10.56 -7.75
N ARG A 53 2.52 -11.23 -8.84
CA ARG A 53 2.75 -12.67 -9.04
C ARG A 53 4.22 -13.06 -9.00
N GLN A 54 5.09 -12.31 -9.68
CA GLN A 54 6.52 -12.59 -9.71
C GLN A 54 7.16 -12.54 -8.31
N ARG A 55 6.56 -11.77 -7.40
CA ARG A 55 7.06 -11.58 -6.03
C ARG A 55 6.23 -12.32 -4.97
N ASP A 56 5.35 -13.21 -5.41
CA ASP A 56 4.46 -13.95 -4.51
C ASP A 56 3.73 -13.02 -3.52
N LEU A 57 3.17 -11.93 -4.06
CA LEU A 57 2.34 -10.98 -3.31
C LEU A 57 0.87 -11.13 -3.69
N ASP A 58 0.00 -11.01 -2.70
CA ASP A 58 -1.44 -10.89 -2.95
C ASP A 58 -1.73 -9.62 -3.76
N THR A 59 -2.32 -9.78 -4.95
CA THR A 59 -2.59 -8.67 -5.86
C THR A 59 -3.54 -7.64 -5.23
N GLY A 60 -4.54 -8.10 -4.49
CA GLY A 60 -5.47 -7.21 -3.78
C GLY A 60 -4.76 -6.39 -2.70
N TRP A 61 -3.74 -6.94 -2.05
CA TRP A 61 -2.92 -6.18 -1.09
C TRP A 61 -2.06 -5.13 -1.77
N VAL A 62 -1.46 -5.43 -2.94
CA VAL A 62 -0.71 -4.44 -3.73
C VAL A 62 -1.62 -3.29 -4.14
N TYR A 63 -2.83 -3.59 -4.67
CA TYR A 63 -3.81 -2.56 -5.00
C TYR A 63 -4.26 -1.75 -3.79
N GLY A 64 -4.50 -2.41 -2.67
CA GLY A 64 -4.93 -1.77 -1.43
C GLY A 64 -3.90 -0.76 -0.91
N LEU A 65 -2.61 -1.12 -1.00
CA LEU A 65 -1.50 -0.25 -0.66
C LEU A 65 -1.40 0.92 -1.66
N MET A 66 -1.36 0.64 -2.96
CA MET A 66 -1.23 1.68 -3.99
C MET A 66 -2.37 2.70 -3.95
N ARG A 67 -3.61 2.23 -3.68
CA ARG A 67 -4.75 3.14 -3.47
C ARG A 67 -4.51 4.09 -2.30
N GLN A 68 -3.89 3.62 -1.22
CA GLN A 68 -3.58 4.44 -0.07
C GLN A 68 -2.41 5.40 -0.34
N GLU A 69 -1.43 4.99 -1.14
CA GLU A 69 -0.25 5.78 -1.44
C GLU A 69 -0.53 6.94 -2.42
N SER A 70 -1.16 6.67 -3.55
CA SER A 70 -1.28 7.65 -4.62
C SER A 70 -2.67 7.80 -5.23
N ARG A 71 -3.62 6.90 -4.90
CA ARG A 71 -4.85 6.73 -5.68
C ARG A 71 -4.59 6.63 -7.17
N PHE A 72 -3.52 5.91 -7.51
CA PHE A 72 -3.08 5.63 -8.89
C PHE A 72 -2.61 6.85 -9.70
N VAL A 73 -2.18 7.92 -9.04
CA VAL A 73 -1.54 9.06 -9.71
C VAL A 73 -0.07 8.70 -9.98
N THR A 74 0.29 8.56 -11.26
CA THR A 74 1.66 8.16 -11.67
C THR A 74 2.71 9.20 -11.31
N ALA A 75 2.37 10.48 -11.38
CA ALA A 75 3.25 11.61 -11.06
C ALA A 75 3.10 12.10 -9.61
N ALA A 76 2.50 11.28 -8.71
CA ALA A 76 2.31 11.69 -7.32
C ALA A 76 3.67 11.96 -6.64
N ARG A 77 3.70 13.03 -5.85
CA ARG A 77 4.87 13.40 -5.05
C ARG A 77 4.40 13.93 -3.70
N SER A 78 4.90 13.33 -2.63
CA SER A 78 4.60 13.80 -1.28
C SER A 78 5.48 14.98 -0.86
N GLY A 79 5.07 15.71 0.18
CA GLY A 79 5.85 16.81 0.75
C GLY A 79 7.23 16.39 1.28
N VAL A 80 7.40 15.10 1.63
CA VAL A 80 8.68 14.53 2.10
C VAL A 80 9.48 13.87 0.98
N GLY A 81 8.99 13.90 -0.26
CA GLY A 81 9.73 13.47 -1.46
C GLY A 81 9.46 12.03 -1.91
N ALA A 82 8.47 11.34 -1.37
CA ALA A 82 8.02 10.05 -1.91
C ALA A 82 7.43 10.23 -3.33
N GLN A 83 7.62 9.28 -4.24
CA GLN A 83 7.31 9.46 -5.66
C GLN A 83 6.57 8.27 -6.27
N GLY A 84 5.68 8.59 -7.20
CA GLY A 84 5.02 7.66 -8.10
C GLY A 84 3.87 6.86 -7.47
N LEU A 85 3.42 5.86 -8.20
CA LEU A 85 2.25 5.03 -7.85
C LEU A 85 2.32 4.43 -6.44
N MET A 86 3.49 3.96 -6.04
CA MET A 86 3.72 3.30 -4.75
C MET A 86 4.48 4.19 -3.75
N GLN A 87 4.58 5.50 -4.00
CA GLN A 87 5.18 6.50 -3.12
C GLN A 87 6.53 6.07 -2.54
N ILE A 88 7.46 5.71 -3.43
CA ILE A 88 8.78 5.25 -3.01
C ILE A 88 9.68 6.43 -2.67
N MET A 89 10.29 6.40 -1.50
CA MET A 89 11.32 7.35 -1.12
C MET A 89 12.58 7.19 -1.98
N PRO A 90 13.26 8.26 -2.39
CA PRO A 90 14.49 8.20 -3.19
C PRO A 90 15.54 7.24 -2.62
N ALA A 91 15.78 7.29 -1.31
CA ALA A 91 16.73 6.41 -0.64
C ALA A 91 16.30 4.93 -0.68
N THR A 92 14.99 4.65 -0.53
CA THR A 92 14.43 3.30 -0.64
C THR A 92 14.57 2.79 -2.08
N GLY A 93 14.25 3.63 -3.07
CA GLY A 93 14.42 3.27 -4.48
C GLY A 93 15.87 2.92 -4.83
N GLN A 94 16.82 3.73 -4.38
CA GLN A 94 18.26 3.49 -4.57
C GLN A 94 18.68 2.17 -3.91
N TRP A 95 18.24 1.91 -2.69
CA TRP A 95 18.57 0.69 -1.96
C TRP A 95 18.00 -0.57 -2.63
N VAL A 96 16.72 -0.54 -3.04
CA VAL A 96 16.06 -1.66 -3.74
C VAL A 96 16.71 -1.89 -5.10
N ALA A 97 16.97 -0.83 -5.87
CA ALA A 97 17.66 -0.92 -7.16
C ALA A 97 19.04 -1.57 -7.03
N GLY A 98 19.80 -1.21 -5.98
CA GLY A 98 21.07 -1.85 -5.65
C GLY A 98 20.92 -3.36 -5.36
N LYS A 99 19.90 -3.77 -4.62
CA LYS A 99 19.59 -5.19 -4.34
C LYS A 99 19.21 -5.96 -5.62
N LEU A 100 18.57 -5.29 -6.58
CA LEU A 100 18.22 -5.86 -7.88
C LEU A 100 19.40 -5.84 -8.89
N GLY A 101 20.55 -5.25 -8.54
CA GLY A 101 21.68 -5.11 -9.45
C GLY A 101 21.43 -4.16 -10.63
N MET A 102 20.52 -3.18 -10.48
CA MET A 102 20.15 -2.22 -11.53
C MET A 102 21.31 -1.25 -11.77
N LYS A 103 22.06 -1.48 -12.84
CA LYS A 103 23.14 -0.57 -13.24
C LYS A 103 22.57 0.76 -13.78
N GLY A 104 23.19 1.88 -13.39
CA GLY A 104 22.81 3.21 -13.86
C GLY A 104 21.48 3.75 -13.31
N TYR A 105 20.91 3.10 -12.28
CA TYR A 105 19.70 3.63 -11.65
C TYR A 105 19.89 5.08 -11.19
N ASN A 106 18.86 5.89 -11.45
CA ASN A 106 18.77 7.24 -10.89
C ASN A 106 17.35 7.49 -10.36
N VAL A 107 17.22 8.44 -9.46
CA VAL A 107 15.96 8.74 -8.75
C VAL A 107 14.83 9.17 -9.71
N GLY A 108 15.16 9.76 -10.86
CA GLY A 108 14.16 10.14 -11.87
C GLY A 108 13.34 8.97 -12.40
N TRP A 109 13.89 7.75 -12.33
CA TRP A 109 13.16 6.53 -12.74
C TRP A 109 11.99 6.19 -11.83
N LEU A 110 11.90 6.78 -10.63
CA LEU A 110 10.71 6.62 -9.77
C LEU A 110 9.44 7.25 -10.36
N GLN A 111 9.56 8.12 -11.35
CA GLN A 111 8.42 8.70 -12.05
C GLN A 111 7.93 7.81 -13.20
N ASP A 112 8.74 6.84 -13.64
CA ASP A 112 8.31 5.83 -14.58
C ASP A 112 7.43 4.79 -13.88
N PRO A 113 6.17 4.58 -14.35
CA PRO A 113 5.23 3.69 -13.67
C PRO A 113 5.72 2.24 -13.56
N ASP A 114 6.39 1.73 -14.60
CA ASP A 114 6.87 0.35 -14.62
C ASP A 114 7.99 0.14 -13.59
N THR A 115 8.95 1.04 -13.56
CA THR A 115 10.03 1.05 -12.57
C THR A 115 9.48 1.23 -11.16
N ASN A 116 8.53 2.14 -10.97
CA ASN A 116 7.93 2.40 -9.67
C ASN A 116 7.20 1.18 -9.10
N VAL A 117 6.36 0.52 -9.92
CA VAL A 117 5.66 -0.71 -9.52
C VAL A 117 6.64 -1.83 -9.24
N MET A 118 7.67 -2.02 -10.07
CA MET A 118 8.70 -3.04 -9.87
C MET A 118 9.45 -2.82 -8.54
N LEU A 119 9.92 -1.62 -8.28
CA LEU A 119 10.66 -1.31 -7.04
C LEU A 119 9.75 -1.39 -5.82
N GLY A 120 8.52 -0.87 -5.91
CA GLY A 120 7.56 -0.86 -4.80
C GLY A 120 7.11 -2.25 -4.39
N THR A 121 6.79 -3.11 -5.34
CA THR A 121 6.43 -4.51 -5.06
C THR A 121 7.62 -5.31 -4.54
N THR A 122 8.84 -5.02 -5.05
CA THR A 122 10.07 -5.63 -4.49
C THR A 122 10.26 -5.20 -3.03
N TYR A 123 10.10 -3.93 -2.72
CA TYR A 123 10.18 -3.44 -1.34
C TYR A 123 9.09 -4.06 -0.44
N MET A 124 7.85 -4.15 -0.93
CA MET A 124 6.77 -4.87 -0.22
C MET A 124 7.18 -6.30 0.14
N ARG A 125 7.75 -7.05 -0.81
CA ARG A 125 8.20 -8.42 -0.56
C ARG A 125 9.31 -8.47 0.49
N MET A 126 10.31 -7.60 0.37
CA MET A 126 11.42 -7.55 1.32
C MET A 126 10.96 -7.25 2.76
N VAL A 127 10.04 -6.29 2.93
CA VAL A 127 9.52 -5.99 4.27
C VAL A 127 8.61 -7.10 4.79
N LEU A 128 7.86 -7.77 3.94
CA LEU A 128 7.03 -8.91 4.30
C LEU A 128 7.90 -10.07 4.83
N GLU A 129 8.92 -10.47 4.07
CA GLU A 129 9.86 -11.53 4.46
C GLU A 129 10.61 -11.20 5.75
N GLY A 130 11.06 -9.96 5.88
CA GLY A 130 11.78 -9.50 7.07
C GLY A 130 10.92 -9.31 8.32
N LEU A 131 9.61 -9.55 8.22
CA LEU A 131 8.62 -9.32 9.28
C LEU A 131 7.64 -10.51 9.40
N ASP A 132 8.20 -11.71 9.54
CA ASP A 132 7.48 -12.95 9.80
C ASP A 132 6.43 -13.31 8.72
N ASN A 133 6.54 -12.77 7.52
CA ASN A 133 5.53 -12.81 6.46
C ASN A 133 4.16 -12.29 6.92
N HIS A 134 4.15 -11.35 7.86
CA HIS A 134 2.90 -10.83 8.44
C HIS A 134 2.47 -9.52 7.75
N PRO A 135 1.33 -9.50 7.02
CA PRO A 135 0.94 -8.37 6.17
C PRO A 135 0.68 -7.07 6.96
N VAL A 136 0.20 -7.17 8.21
CA VAL A 136 -0.04 -6.00 9.07
C VAL A 136 1.28 -5.34 9.47
N LEU A 137 2.28 -6.15 9.86
CA LEU A 137 3.63 -5.66 10.15
C LEU A 137 4.28 -5.05 8.91
N ALA A 138 4.13 -5.71 7.77
CA ALA A 138 4.68 -5.23 6.50
C ALA A 138 4.03 -3.91 6.06
N ALA A 139 2.73 -3.73 6.24
CA ALA A 139 2.03 -2.48 5.98
C ALA A 139 2.53 -1.35 6.92
N ALA A 140 2.70 -1.63 8.20
CA ALA A 140 3.28 -0.68 9.15
C ALA A 140 4.72 -0.31 8.78
N ALA A 141 5.52 -1.30 8.36
CA ALA A 141 6.89 -1.09 7.93
C ALA A 141 7.01 -0.30 6.63
N TYR A 142 6.10 -0.52 5.70
CA TYR A 142 6.08 0.22 4.44
C TYR A 142 5.91 1.73 4.68
N ASN A 143 5.00 2.11 5.57
CA ASN A 143 4.74 3.51 5.90
C ASN A 143 5.76 4.08 6.90
N ALA A 144 6.03 3.40 8.03
CA ALA A 144 6.84 3.94 9.11
C ALA A 144 8.26 3.40 9.20
N GLY A 145 8.60 2.38 8.40
CA GLY A 145 9.89 1.71 8.41
C GLY A 145 9.93 0.43 9.26
N PRO A 146 10.71 -0.55 8.81
CA PRO A 146 10.75 -1.88 9.45
C PRO A 146 11.24 -1.83 10.89
N GLY A 147 12.15 -0.94 11.22
CA GLY A 147 12.65 -0.78 12.59
C GLY A 147 11.57 -0.30 13.57
N ARG A 148 10.66 0.59 13.14
CA ARG A 148 9.53 1.02 13.98
C ARG A 148 8.49 -0.08 14.11
N ALA A 149 8.12 -0.73 13.01
CA ALA A 149 7.16 -1.83 13.02
C ALA A 149 7.60 -2.95 13.98
N LYS A 150 8.90 -3.33 13.98
CA LYS A 150 9.45 -4.30 14.94
C LYS A 150 9.36 -3.82 16.38
N ARG A 151 9.74 -2.58 16.66
CA ARG A 151 9.70 -2.03 18.03
C ARG A 151 8.29 -1.91 18.62
N TRP A 152 7.26 -1.88 17.77
CA TRP A 152 5.87 -1.82 18.23
C TRP A 152 5.26 -3.20 18.51
N LYS A 153 6.01 -4.29 18.27
CA LYS A 153 5.56 -5.63 18.68
C LYS A 153 5.56 -5.74 20.22
N ASP A 154 4.55 -6.43 20.75
CA ASP A 154 4.46 -6.73 22.17
C ASP A 154 5.41 -7.87 22.56
N VAL A 155 5.69 -8.00 23.85
CA VAL A 155 6.44 -9.12 24.45
C VAL A 155 5.64 -10.43 24.43
N LYS A 156 4.34 -10.38 24.13
CA LYS A 156 3.45 -11.54 23.93
C LYS A 156 2.86 -11.51 22.53
N PRO A 157 2.44 -12.67 21.99
CA PRO A 157 1.68 -12.70 20.76
C PRO A 157 0.44 -11.83 20.87
N LEU A 158 0.15 -11.07 19.80
CA LEU A 158 -0.94 -10.09 19.79
C LEU A 158 -1.78 -10.25 18.52
N GLU A 159 -3.11 -10.20 18.64
CA GLU A 159 -3.96 -10.15 17.45
C GLU A 159 -3.58 -8.97 16.55
N GLY A 160 -3.54 -9.19 15.23
CA GLY A 160 -3.14 -8.16 14.28
C GLY A 160 -4.03 -6.91 14.32
N ALA A 161 -5.32 -7.06 14.68
CA ALA A 161 -6.23 -5.94 14.90
C ALA A 161 -5.80 -5.09 16.11
N ILE A 162 -5.43 -5.72 17.22
CA ILE A 162 -4.97 -5.03 18.43
C ILE A 162 -3.63 -4.35 18.17
N TYR A 163 -2.70 -5.05 17.50
CA TYR A 163 -1.43 -4.42 17.07
C TYR A 163 -1.68 -3.17 16.23
N ALA A 164 -2.57 -3.25 15.22
CA ALA A 164 -2.86 -2.10 14.37
C ALA A 164 -3.38 -0.91 15.17
N GLU A 165 -4.23 -1.13 16.19
CA GLU A 165 -4.73 -0.07 17.07
C GLU A 165 -3.67 0.43 18.07
N SER A 166 -2.70 -0.40 18.45
CA SER A 166 -1.62 -0.01 19.38
C SER A 166 -0.49 0.79 18.74
N ILE A 167 -0.46 0.92 17.39
CA ILE A 167 0.54 1.71 16.69
C ILE A 167 0.53 3.16 17.22
N PRO A 168 1.66 3.67 17.77
CA PRO A 168 1.69 4.99 18.43
C PRO A 168 1.44 6.15 17.46
N PHE A 169 1.83 6.00 16.20
CA PHE A 169 1.68 7.02 15.17
C PHE A 169 0.29 6.94 14.55
N GLY A 170 -0.55 7.94 14.81
CA GLY A 170 -1.94 8.00 14.32
C GLY A 170 -2.04 7.82 12.82
N GLU A 171 -1.14 8.46 12.07
CA GLU A 171 -1.06 8.32 10.61
C GLU A 171 -0.79 6.87 10.18
N THR A 172 0.24 6.23 10.73
CA THR A 172 0.58 4.83 10.40
C THR A 172 -0.53 3.87 10.83
N ARG A 173 -1.15 4.11 11.98
CA ARG A 173 -2.30 3.35 12.46
C ARG A 173 -3.45 3.38 11.45
N ASP A 174 -3.83 4.58 11.01
CA ASP A 174 -4.89 4.76 10.02
C ASP A 174 -4.50 4.19 8.65
N TYR A 175 -3.25 4.35 8.25
CA TYR A 175 -2.70 3.76 7.03
C TYR A 175 -2.85 2.24 7.03
N VAL A 176 -2.38 1.55 8.07
CA VAL A 176 -2.46 0.09 8.18
C VAL A 176 -3.90 -0.39 8.09
N LYS A 177 -4.82 0.22 8.84
CA LYS A 177 -6.24 -0.12 8.80
C LYS A 177 -6.83 0.02 7.41
N LYS A 178 -6.53 1.13 6.72
CA LYS A 178 -7.01 1.40 5.37
C LYS A 178 -6.44 0.43 4.34
N VAL A 179 -5.12 0.17 4.38
CA VAL A 179 -4.48 -0.79 3.47
C VAL A 179 -5.07 -2.18 3.64
N MET A 180 -5.25 -2.65 4.88
CA MET A 180 -5.81 -3.97 5.14
C MET A 180 -7.28 -4.07 4.72
N ALA A 181 -8.10 -3.06 5.01
CA ALA A 181 -9.49 -3.01 4.54
C ALA A 181 -9.59 -2.97 3.01
N ASN A 182 -8.82 -2.09 2.36
CA ASN A 182 -8.77 -2.00 0.91
C ASN A 182 -8.37 -3.34 0.27
N SER A 183 -7.39 -4.04 0.85
CA SER A 183 -6.92 -5.32 0.32
C SER A 183 -8.02 -6.37 0.23
N ILE A 184 -8.93 -6.42 1.22
CA ILE A 184 -10.07 -7.34 1.22
C ILE A 184 -11.01 -7.03 0.06
N VAL A 185 -11.33 -5.76 -0.13
CA VAL A 185 -12.25 -5.35 -1.20
C VAL A 185 -11.62 -5.62 -2.57
N TYR A 186 -10.34 -5.27 -2.76
CA TYR A 186 -9.66 -5.57 -4.02
C TYR A 186 -9.57 -7.07 -4.30
N THR A 187 -9.26 -7.90 -3.31
CA THR A 187 -9.24 -9.36 -3.50
C THR A 187 -10.64 -9.86 -3.91
N ALA A 188 -11.70 -9.34 -3.27
CA ALA A 188 -13.07 -9.71 -3.65
C ALA A 188 -13.41 -9.31 -5.09
N LEU A 189 -13.01 -8.12 -5.53
CA LEU A 189 -13.29 -7.61 -6.87
C LEU A 189 -12.45 -8.29 -7.95
N LEU A 190 -11.18 -8.63 -7.65
CA LEU A 190 -10.26 -9.20 -8.64
C LEU A 190 -10.42 -10.71 -8.77
N ASP A 191 -10.63 -11.42 -7.66
CA ASP A 191 -10.64 -12.88 -7.60
C ASP A 191 -12.07 -13.47 -7.44
N GLY A 192 -13.09 -12.62 -7.26
CA GLY A 192 -14.46 -13.06 -6.99
C GLY A 192 -14.64 -13.74 -5.63
N ARG A 193 -13.67 -13.64 -4.72
CA ARG A 193 -13.69 -14.23 -3.37
C ARG A 193 -13.56 -13.14 -2.32
N ALA A 194 -14.44 -13.14 -1.33
CA ALA A 194 -14.36 -12.22 -0.19
C ALA A 194 -13.54 -12.86 0.94
N PRO A 195 -12.26 -12.56 1.10
CA PRO A 195 -11.45 -13.12 2.18
C PRO A 195 -11.88 -12.54 3.53
N SER A 196 -11.68 -13.31 4.60
CA SER A 196 -11.93 -12.83 5.96
C SER A 196 -10.86 -11.80 6.36
N LEU A 197 -11.29 -10.59 6.72
CA LEU A 197 -10.38 -9.58 7.28
C LEU A 197 -9.73 -10.08 8.57
N LYS A 198 -10.49 -10.76 9.46
CA LYS A 198 -9.96 -11.35 10.69
C LYS A 198 -8.83 -12.35 10.40
N ALA A 199 -9.03 -13.24 9.42
CA ALA A 199 -8.00 -14.20 9.04
C ALA A 199 -6.76 -13.52 8.45
N ARG A 200 -6.93 -12.47 7.65
CA ARG A 200 -5.82 -11.70 7.07
C ARG A 200 -5.04 -10.89 8.11
N LEU A 201 -5.72 -10.37 9.12
CA LEU A 201 -5.07 -9.67 10.23
C LEU A 201 -4.28 -10.63 11.14
N GLY A 202 -4.72 -11.85 11.32
CA GLY A 202 -4.01 -12.93 12.00
C GLY A 202 -3.52 -12.58 13.41
N THR A 203 -2.45 -13.25 13.83
CA THR A 203 -1.77 -13.03 15.11
C THR A 203 -0.30 -12.76 14.86
N ILE A 204 0.20 -11.66 15.40
CA ILE A 204 1.61 -11.26 15.34
C ILE A 204 2.37 -11.96 16.46
N SER A 205 3.48 -12.59 16.13
CA SER A 205 4.37 -13.22 17.08
C SER A 205 4.94 -12.23 18.10
N ALA A 206 5.30 -12.70 19.28
CA ALA A 206 6.00 -11.90 20.29
C ALA A 206 7.27 -11.24 19.71
N SER A 207 7.66 -10.11 20.31
CA SER A 207 8.97 -9.51 20.02
C SER A 207 10.09 -10.48 20.45
N ASP A 208 11.07 -10.69 19.60
CA ASP A 208 12.27 -11.46 19.89
C ASP A 208 13.38 -10.62 20.57
N GLY A 209 13.07 -9.35 20.89
CA GLY A 209 14.04 -8.40 21.43
C GLY A 209 15.07 -7.90 20.40
N SER A 210 15.04 -8.41 19.16
CA SER A 210 15.96 -8.00 18.10
C SER A 210 15.58 -6.59 17.58
N THR A 211 16.54 -5.68 17.64
CA THR A 211 16.45 -4.35 17.03
C THR A 211 17.08 -4.32 15.63
N ALA A 212 17.58 -5.45 15.14
CA ALA A 212 18.22 -5.54 13.84
C ALA A 212 17.21 -5.20 12.73
N GLY A 213 17.42 -4.05 12.11
CA GLY A 213 16.64 -3.61 10.94
C GLY A 213 17.04 -4.36 9.68
N LEU A 214 16.21 -4.34 8.66
CA LEU A 214 16.48 -4.89 7.31
C LEU A 214 17.63 -4.16 6.59
N GLY A 215 18.34 -3.22 7.25
CA GLY A 215 19.33 -2.36 6.61
C GLY A 215 18.69 -1.40 5.59
N SER A 216 17.38 -1.31 5.57
CA SER A 216 16.63 -0.38 4.72
C SER A 216 16.80 1.05 5.22
N PRO A 217 16.97 2.05 4.34
CA PRO A 217 16.88 3.44 4.72
C PRO A 217 15.51 3.70 5.36
N ALA A 218 15.48 4.60 6.36
CA ALA A 218 14.22 4.98 7.00
C ALA A 218 13.28 5.57 5.94
N PRO A 219 12.01 5.16 5.85
CA PRO A 219 11.05 5.86 5.04
C PRO A 219 10.90 7.27 5.59
N GLY A 220 10.71 8.22 4.70
CA GLY A 220 10.30 9.55 5.12
C GLY A 220 8.99 9.45 5.89
N ALA A 221 8.95 9.98 7.10
CA ALA A 221 7.71 10.04 7.85
C ALA A 221 6.70 10.89 7.07
N GLY A 222 5.59 10.30 6.73
CA GLY A 222 4.29 10.89 6.51
C GLY A 222 4.07 11.83 5.35
N LEU A 223 2.91 11.66 4.83
CA LEU A 223 2.15 12.68 4.06
C LEU A 223 1.58 13.72 5.01
#